data_2d967eab1717c2d25b154e5c1c3a17b2
#
_entry.id   2d967eab1717c2d25b154e5c1c3a17b2
#
_cell.length_a   1.000
_cell.length_b   1.000
_cell.length_c   1.000
_cell.angle_alpha   90.00
_cell.angle_beta   90.00
_cell.angle_gamma   90.00
#
_symmetry.space_group_name_H-M   'P 1'
#
loop_
_entity.id
_entity.type
_entity.pdbx_description
1 polymer ?
#
loop_
_entity_poly.entity_id
_entity_poly.type
_entity_poly.pdbx_seq_one_letter_code
_entity_poly.pdbx_strand_id
1 'polypeptide(L)'
;MIQKLEDAVTGKSTSMVDSTKINLNNQIKTLQSYTGKRINAIVIKQYNLATSIDANDSKLMDVFTKMGNALQSNTNKKRIEENLFFKEWDVFDPSIIAYNEKWLRDLIYIQDAKITATITPYDTNQVDILVVTKDLFNYGGELLINNKNAYSAKINNINLLGTGNSVQLIQNFENGRTPKSGWGYDIGLVI
;
A
#
# COMPACT_ATOMS: atom_id res chain seq x y z
N MET A 1 -14.89 -36.92 -4.76
CA MET A 1 -14.89 -35.60 -5.41
C MET A 1 -14.63 -34.47 -4.41
N ILE A 2 -15.18 -34.52 -3.21
CA ILE A 2 -15.01 -33.53 -2.13
C ILE A 2 -13.56 -33.51 -1.62
N GLN A 3 -12.90 -34.64 -1.43
CA GLN A 3 -11.51 -34.77 -0.95
C GLN A 3 -10.48 -34.07 -1.86
N LYS A 4 -10.69 -34.07 -3.18
CA LYS A 4 -9.81 -33.31 -4.11
C LYS A 4 -9.94 -31.79 -4.05
N LEU A 5 -11.06 -31.27 -3.56
CA LEU A 5 -11.28 -29.85 -3.35
C LEU A 5 -10.64 -29.38 -2.04
N GLU A 6 -10.65 -30.19 -0.99
CA GLU A 6 -9.98 -29.87 0.27
C GLU A 6 -8.46 -29.84 0.11
N ASP A 7 -7.86 -30.79 -0.63
CA ASP A 7 -6.42 -30.81 -0.90
C ASP A 7 -5.95 -29.62 -1.76
N ALA A 8 -6.79 -29.13 -2.67
CA ALA A 8 -6.48 -27.95 -3.48
C ALA A 8 -6.53 -26.64 -2.68
N VAL A 9 -7.40 -26.53 -1.67
CA VAL A 9 -7.54 -25.37 -0.81
C VAL A 9 -6.43 -25.32 0.25
N THR A 10 -6.12 -26.48 0.87
CA THR A 10 -5.04 -26.58 1.86
C THR A 10 -3.65 -26.46 1.22
N GLY A 11 -3.42 -27.03 0.03
CA GLY A 11 -2.14 -26.93 -0.69
C GLY A 11 -1.77 -25.50 -1.10
N LYS A 12 -2.74 -24.68 -1.53
CA LYS A 12 -2.51 -23.26 -1.87
C LYS A 12 -2.18 -22.39 -0.66
N SER A 13 -2.82 -22.66 0.47
CA SER A 13 -2.55 -21.92 1.73
C SER A 13 -1.14 -22.21 2.25
N THR A 14 -0.70 -23.45 2.24
CA THR A 14 0.61 -23.86 2.74
C THR A 14 1.76 -23.30 1.89
N SER A 15 1.62 -23.29 0.56
CA SER A 15 2.66 -22.75 -0.33
C SER A 15 2.86 -21.23 -0.21
N MET A 16 1.79 -20.45 0.02
CA MET A 16 1.89 -19.01 0.24
C MET A 16 2.58 -18.68 1.58
N VAL A 17 2.24 -19.39 2.65
CA VAL A 17 2.85 -19.21 3.96
C VAL A 17 4.34 -19.57 3.93
N ASP A 18 4.71 -20.64 3.26
CA ASP A 18 6.12 -21.07 3.15
C ASP A 18 6.96 -20.09 2.33
N SER A 19 6.45 -19.59 1.19
CA SER A 19 7.16 -18.62 0.36
C SER A 19 7.38 -17.28 1.10
N THR A 20 6.41 -16.83 1.89
CA THR A 20 6.53 -15.62 2.70
C THR A 20 7.59 -15.78 3.80
N LYS A 21 7.63 -16.92 4.50
CA LYS A 21 8.63 -17.23 5.52
C LYS A 21 10.04 -17.35 4.93
N ILE A 22 10.19 -18.00 3.77
CA ILE A 22 11.46 -18.13 3.06
C ILE A 22 11.99 -16.75 2.67
N ASN A 23 11.13 -15.87 2.17
CA ASN A 23 11.51 -14.52 1.77
C ASN A 23 11.95 -13.67 2.96
N LEU A 24 11.23 -13.74 4.08
CA LEU A 24 11.57 -13.05 5.31
C LEU A 24 12.93 -13.52 5.87
N ASN A 25 13.16 -14.84 5.93
CA ASN A 25 14.41 -15.41 6.40
C ASN A 25 15.60 -15.01 5.52
N ASN A 26 15.44 -14.95 4.21
CA ASN A 26 16.47 -14.51 3.28
C ASN A 26 16.81 -13.03 3.50
N GLN A 27 15.81 -12.20 3.74
CA GLN A 27 16.00 -10.79 4.04
C GLN A 27 16.75 -10.60 5.38
N ILE A 28 16.35 -11.31 6.44
CA ILE A 28 17.04 -11.28 7.73
C ILE A 28 18.53 -11.65 7.55
N LYS A 29 18.84 -12.70 6.80
CA LYS A 29 20.22 -13.11 6.51
C LYS A 29 21.01 -12.01 5.79
N THR A 30 20.43 -11.34 4.82
CA THR A 30 21.07 -10.24 4.07
C THR A 30 21.42 -9.08 4.98
N LEU A 31 20.60 -8.81 6.00
CA LEU A 31 20.77 -7.72 6.94
C LEU A 31 21.65 -8.08 8.16
N GLN A 32 22.05 -9.34 8.29
CA GLN A 32 22.72 -9.85 9.48
C GLN A 32 24.09 -9.21 9.76
N SER A 33 24.79 -8.73 8.72
CA SER A 33 26.08 -8.01 8.84
C SER A 33 25.98 -6.67 9.58
N TYR A 34 24.77 -6.13 9.73
CA TYR A 34 24.52 -4.86 10.42
C TYR A 34 24.06 -5.03 11.87
N THR A 35 23.86 -6.27 12.34
CA THR A 35 23.36 -6.57 13.69
C THR A 35 24.17 -5.86 14.77
N GLY A 36 23.47 -5.21 15.70
CA GLY A 36 24.08 -4.56 16.85
C GLY A 36 24.67 -3.15 16.58
N LYS A 37 24.75 -2.73 15.32
CA LYS A 37 25.16 -1.36 14.96
C LYS A 37 24.08 -0.36 15.37
N ARG A 38 24.44 0.93 15.52
CA ARG A 38 23.45 1.98 15.79
C ARG A 38 22.90 2.55 14.49
N ILE A 39 21.61 2.83 14.47
CA ILE A 39 20.95 3.54 13.37
C ILE A 39 21.34 5.03 13.47
N ASN A 40 22.06 5.54 12.46
CA ASN A 40 22.49 6.93 12.41
C ASN A 40 21.43 7.84 11.78
N ALA A 41 20.93 7.44 10.60
CA ALA A 41 19.93 8.23 9.88
C ALA A 41 18.91 7.32 9.20
N ILE A 42 17.67 7.85 9.06
CA ILE A 42 16.59 7.20 8.34
C ILE A 42 16.13 8.12 7.21
N VAL A 43 16.30 7.68 5.96
CA VAL A 43 15.90 8.41 4.77
C VAL A 43 14.69 7.72 4.14
N ILE A 44 13.58 8.46 3.98
CA ILE A 44 12.37 7.95 3.34
C ILE A 44 12.27 8.52 1.92
N LYS A 45 12.18 7.63 0.93
CA LYS A 45 11.93 7.94 -0.48
C LYS A 45 10.63 7.31 -0.93
N GLN A 46 9.80 8.08 -1.62
CA GLN A 46 8.51 7.65 -2.12
C GLN A 46 8.49 7.74 -3.65
N TYR A 47 7.93 6.72 -4.28
CA TYR A 47 7.73 6.66 -5.73
C TYR A 47 6.24 6.59 -6.05
N ASN A 48 5.83 7.36 -7.05
CA ASN A 48 4.46 7.35 -7.56
C ASN A 48 4.30 6.37 -8.72
N LEU A 49 3.11 5.81 -8.85
CA LEU A 49 2.74 4.98 -10.00
C LEU A 49 2.78 5.76 -11.33
N ALA A 50 2.58 7.07 -11.27
CA ALA A 50 2.47 7.96 -12.43
C ALA A 50 3.71 8.03 -13.35
N THR A 51 4.86 7.53 -12.89
CA THR A 51 6.11 7.52 -13.67
C THR A 51 6.28 6.31 -14.58
N SER A 52 5.34 5.36 -14.64
CA SER A 52 5.52 4.10 -15.37
C SER A 52 4.37 3.68 -16.30
N ILE A 53 3.41 4.55 -16.60
CA ILE A 53 2.40 4.25 -17.60
C ILE A 53 2.82 4.91 -18.91
N ASP A 54 3.49 4.16 -19.78
CA ASP A 54 3.57 4.45 -21.21
C ASP A 54 2.14 4.34 -21.76
N ALA A 55 1.47 5.49 -21.81
CA ALA A 55 0.13 5.62 -22.37
C ALA A 55 0.24 5.65 -23.91
N ASN A 56 0.19 4.49 -24.52
CA ASN A 56 -0.18 4.41 -25.94
C ASN A 56 -1.69 4.23 -26.02
N ASP A 57 -2.34 5.23 -26.65
CA ASP A 57 -3.72 5.30 -27.15
C ASP A 57 -4.88 5.45 -26.14
N SER A 58 -5.31 6.67 -25.97
CA SER A 58 -6.59 7.30 -26.31
C SER A 58 -6.76 8.62 -25.56
N LYS A 59 -7.37 9.63 -26.18
CA LYS A 59 -7.64 10.96 -25.57
C LYS A 59 -8.41 10.88 -24.23
N LEU A 60 -9.23 9.85 -24.06
CA LEU A 60 -9.96 9.60 -22.80
C LEU A 60 -9.02 9.11 -21.68
N MET A 61 -8.10 8.21 -22.02
CA MET A 61 -7.09 7.70 -21.07
C MET A 61 -6.14 8.84 -20.62
N ASP A 62 -5.81 9.76 -21.53
CA ASP A 62 -5.00 10.93 -21.21
C ASP A 62 -5.69 11.90 -20.25
N VAL A 63 -7.02 12.10 -20.40
CA VAL A 63 -7.82 12.88 -19.44
C VAL A 63 -7.92 12.20 -18.10
N PHE A 64 -8.18 10.89 -18.04
CA PHE A 64 -8.21 10.13 -16.78
C PHE A 64 -6.85 10.09 -16.11
N THR A 65 -5.78 9.95 -16.88
CA THR A 65 -4.39 9.96 -16.35
C THR A 65 -4.05 11.33 -15.77
N LYS A 66 -4.38 12.42 -16.47
CA LYS A 66 -4.14 13.80 -15.98
C LYS A 66 -4.96 14.10 -14.73
N MET A 67 -6.22 13.70 -14.69
CA MET A 67 -7.06 13.84 -13.50
C MET A 67 -6.56 12.97 -12.34
N GLY A 68 -6.18 11.72 -12.61
CA GLY A 68 -5.62 10.82 -11.62
C GLY A 68 -4.31 11.36 -11.03
N ASN A 69 -3.41 11.87 -11.87
CA ASN A 69 -2.14 12.45 -11.42
C ASN A 69 -2.32 13.75 -10.64
N ALA A 70 -3.29 14.58 -11.02
CA ALA A 70 -3.60 15.83 -10.31
C ALA A 70 -4.24 15.59 -8.93
N LEU A 71 -4.94 14.47 -8.76
CA LEU A 71 -5.66 14.12 -7.54
C LEU A 71 -4.86 13.17 -6.64
N GLN A 72 -3.85 12.47 -7.17
CA GLN A 72 -3.05 11.53 -6.39
C GLN A 72 -2.12 12.30 -5.45
N SER A 73 -2.38 12.20 -4.16
CA SER A 73 -1.46 12.62 -3.12
C SER A 73 -0.58 11.45 -2.68
N ASN A 74 0.71 11.70 -2.51
CA ASN A 74 1.61 10.73 -1.87
C ASN A 74 1.21 10.56 -0.42
N THR A 75 1.45 9.36 0.11
CA THR A 75 1.41 9.13 1.56
C THR A 75 2.34 10.13 2.24
N ASN A 76 1.89 10.77 3.30
CA ASN A 76 2.72 11.70 4.04
C ASN A 76 3.94 10.96 4.63
N LYS A 77 5.15 11.50 4.46
CA LYS A 77 6.38 10.92 5.06
C LYS A 77 6.22 10.65 6.55
N LYS A 78 5.61 11.59 7.28
CA LYS A 78 5.31 11.44 8.70
C LYS A 78 4.46 10.20 8.97
N ARG A 79 3.50 9.88 8.08
CA ARG A 79 2.68 8.67 8.22
C ARG A 79 3.50 7.40 8.04
N ILE A 80 4.52 7.40 7.17
CA ILE A 80 5.45 6.29 7.04
C ILE A 80 6.33 6.18 8.29
N GLU A 81 6.87 7.29 8.78
CA GLU A 81 7.66 7.34 10.02
C GLU A 81 6.90 6.77 11.23
N GLU A 82 5.62 7.12 11.39
CA GLU A 82 4.74 6.61 12.44
C GLU A 82 4.52 5.08 12.36
N ASN A 83 4.75 4.48 11.20
CA ASN A 83 4.64 3.05 10.96
C ASN A 83 6.01 2.31 10.99
N LEU A 84 7.09 2.99 11.33
CA LEU A 84 8.38 2.36 11.56
C LEU A 84 8.46 1.80 12.99
N PHE A 85 8.99 0.58 13.12
CA PHE A 85 9.20 -0.10 14.40
C PHE A 85 10.54 0.24 15.04
N PHE A 86 11.31 1.13 14.42
CA PHE A 86 12.63 1.58 14.83
C PHE A 86 12.77 3.08 14.56
N LYS A 87 13.73 3.70 15.20
CA LYS A 87 14.06 5.12 15.07
C LYS A 87 15.57 5.32 15.06
N GLU A 88 16.00 6.55 14.77
CA GLU A 88 17.40 6.94 14.90
C GLU A 88 17.91 6.68 16.32
N TRP A 89 19.15 6.23 16.43
CA TRP A 89 19.86 5.84 17.65
C TRP A 89 19.46 4.49 18.24
N ASP A 90 18.45 3.82 17.72
CA ASP A 90 18.16 2.44 18.11
C ASP A 90 19.27 1.48 17.65
N VAL A 91 19.34 0.33 18.31
CA VAL A 91 20.22 -0.78 17.89
C VAL A 91 19.58 -1.51 16.71
N PHE A 92 20.34 -1.69 15.64
CA PHE A 92 19.87 -2.38 14.45
C PHE A 92 19.61 -3.86 14.72
N ASP A 93 18.38 -4.28 14.54
CA ASP A 93 17.92 -5.66 14.56
C ASP A 93 17.38 -6.07 13.19
N PRO A 94 18.04 -7.01 12.48
CA PRO A 94 17.59 -7.50 11.18
C PRO A 94 16.14 -7.99 11.16
N SER A 95 15.69 -8.60 12.26
CA SER A 95 14.34 -9.14 12.35
C SER A 95 13.30 -8.01 12.40
N ILE A 96 13.53 -7.00 13.22
CA ILE A 96 12.65 -5.82 13.32
C ILE A 96 12.55 -5.13 11.96
N ILE A 97 13.68 -4.93 11.27
CA ILE A 97 13.72 -4.29 9.94
C ILE A 97 12.94 -5.11 8.91
N ALA A 98 13.15 -6.43 8.85
CA ALA A 98 12.47 -7.30 7.90
C ALA A 98 10.96 -7.38 8.16
N TYR A 99 10.54 -7.48 9.43
CA TYR A 99 9.12 -7.45 9.79
C TYR A 99 8.49 -6.10 9.49
N ASN A 100 9.19 -4.99 9.71
CA ASN A 100 8.68 -3.67 9.40
C ASN A 100 8.53 -3.44 7.89
N GLU A 101 9.45 -3.94 7.06
CA GLU A 101 9.28 -3.90 5.59
C GLU A 101 8.02 -4.65 5.17
N LYS A 102 7.76 -5.84 5.76
CA LYS A 102 6.53 -6.58 5.52
C LYS A 102 5.30 -5.78 5.97
N TRP A 103 5.32 -5.21 7.17
CA TRP A 103 4.25 -4.39 7.72
C TRP A 103 3.89 -3.22 6.80
N LEU A 104 4.91 -2.49 6.31
CA LEU A 104 4.67 -1.38 5.37
C LEU A 104 3.98 -1.85 4.09
N ARG A 105 4.32 -3.03 3.57
CA ARG A 105 3.64 -3.63 2.40
C ARG A 105 2.22 -4.09 2.68
N ASP A 106 1.90 -4.39 3.93
CA ASP A 106 0.54 -4.80 4.33
C ASP A 106 -0.39 -3.59 4.50
N LEU A 107 0.12 -2.34 4.50
CA LEU A 107 -0.70 -1.13 4.55
C LEU A 107 -1.51 -0.97 3.25
N ILE A 108 -2.81 -0.73 3.40
CA ILE A 108 -3.78 -0.71 2.29
C ILE A 108 -3.44 0.31 1.19
N TYR A 109 -2.69 1.36 1.51
CA TYR A 109 -2.31 2.45 0.61
C TYR A 109 -0.88 2.32 0.07
N ILE A 110 -0.12 1.31 0.47
CA ILE A 110 1.23 1.02 -0.02
C ILE A 110 1.18 -0.17 -0.97
N GLN A 111 1.69 0.00 -2.18
CA GLN A 111 1.80 -1.07 -3.18
C GLN A 111 3.03 -1.94 -2.91
N ASP A 112 4.14 -1.31 -2.55
CA ASP A 112 5.40 -2.00 -2.24
C ASP A 112 6.26 -1.15 -1.30
N ALA A 113 7.08 -1.83 -0.51
CA ALA A 113 8.04 -1.20 0.39
C ALA A 113 9.34 -2.01 0.42
N LYS A 114 10.47 -1.31 0.49
CA LYS A 114 11.80 -1.88 0.63
C LYS A 114 12.60 -1.11 1.66
N ILE A 115 13.24 -1.83 2.58
CA ILE A 115 14.15 -1.25 3.58
C ILE A 115 15.55 -1.81 3.33
N THR A 116 16.52 -0.92 3.16
CA THR A 116 17.93 -1.26 2.98
C THR A 116 18.78 -0.53 4.02
N ALA A 117 19.90 -1.14 4.39
CA ALA A 117 20.86 -0.56 5.30
C ALA A 117 22.24 -0.47 4.63
N THR A 118 22.99 0.57 4.94
CA THR A 118 24.36 0.77 4.50
C THR A 118 25.21 1.24 5.68
N ILE A 119 26.48 0.83 5.74
CA ILE A 119 27.40 1.33 6.76
C ILE A 119 27.65 2.81 6.52
N THR A 120 27.57 3.61 7.59
CA THR A 120 27.87 5.04 7.53
C THR A 120 29.33 5.27 7.14
N PRO A 121 29.63 6.18 6.19
CA PRO A 121 30.99 6.34 5.66
C PRO A 121 32.06 6.71 6.70
N TYR A 122 31.66 7.33 7.77
CA TYR A 122 32.59 7.87 8.80
C TYR A 122 32.63 7.06 10.09
N ASP A 123 31.69 6.10 10.27
CA ASP A 123 31.64 5.26 11.46
C ASP A 123 31.11 3.85 11.11
N THR A 124 31.99 2.86 11.15
CA THR A 124 31.65 1.46 10.84
C THR A 124 30.70 0.81 11.86
N ASN A 125 30.50 1.43 13.04
CA ASN A 125 29.55 0.98 14.06
C ASN A 125 28.15 1.55 13.87
N GLN A 126 27.96 2.39 12.84
CA GLN A 126 26.69 3.00 12.52
C GLN A 126 26.19 2.57 11.13
N VAL A 127 24.88 2.61 10.96
CA VAL A 127 24.20 2.31 9.70
C VAL A 127 23.18 3.40 9.35
N ASP A 128 23.12 3.75 8.07
CA ASP A 128 22.07 4.58 7.51
C ASP A 128 21.01 3.66 6.88
N ILE A 129 19.74 3.95 7.16
CA ILE A 129 18.61 3.19 6.66
C ILE A 129 17.91 4.00 5.56
N LEU A 130 17.68 3.34 4.42
CA LEU A 130 16.85 3.85 3.36
C LEU A 130 15.54 3.05 3.30
N VAL A 131 14.43 3.73 3.56
CA VAL A 131 13.07 3.24 3.41
C VAL A 131 12.53 3.73 2.07
N VAL A 132 12.22 2.82 1.18
CA VAL A 132 11.62 3.11 -0.12
C VAL A 132 10.20 2.60 -0.11
N THR A 133 9.22 3.44 -0.41
CA THR A 133 7.82 3.04 -0.55
C THR A 133 7.29 3.42 -1.92
N LYS A 134 6.40 2.59 -2.44
CA LYS A 134 5.62 2.85 -3.64
C LYS A 134 4.15 2.87 -3.25
N ASP A 135 3.50 4.00 -3.48
CA ASP A 135 2.10 4.17 -3.14
C ASP A 135 1.20 3.42 -4.13
N LEU A 136 0.09 2.88 -3.62
CA LEU A 136 -0.97 2.33 -4.44
C LEU A 136 -1.76 3.49 -5.08
N PHE A 137 -2.38 3.24 -6.23
CA PHE A 137 -3.34 4.20 -6.81
C PHE A 137 -4.56 4.32 -5.88
N ASN A 138 -4.77 5.54 -5.37
CA ASN A 138 -5.66 5.77 -4.23
C ASN A 138 -7.14 5.90 -4.60
N TYR A 139 -7.47 6.08 -5.89
CA TYR A 139 -8.84 6.29 -6.34
C TYR A 139 -9.43 5.02 -6.93
N GLY A 140 -10.66 4.75 -6.59
CA GLY A 140 -11.47 3.70 -7.17
C GLY A 140 -12.86 4.23 -7.57
N GLY A 141 -13.48 3.58 -8.54
CA GLY A 141 -14.84 3.86 -8.94
C GLY A 141 -15.55 2.57 -9.31
N GLU A 142 -16.84 2.51 -9.02
CA GLU A 142 -17.70 1.40 -9.35
C GLU A 142 -19.05 1.91 -9.85
N LEU A 143 -19.55 1.33 -10.93
CA LEU A 143 -20.89 1.60 -11.46
C LEU A 143 -21.66 0.27 -11.47
N LEU A 144 -22.67 0.18 -10.64
CA LEU A 144 -23.59 -0.96 -10.59
C LEU A 144 -24.90 -0.57 -11.27
N ILE A 145 -25.25 -1.27 -12.34
CA ILE A 145 -26.51 -1.13 -13.06
C ILE A 145 -27.36 -2.33 -12.74
N ASN A 146 -28.32 -2.17 -11.84
CA ASN A 146 -29.20 -3.26 -11.43
C ASN A 146 -30.25 -3.56 -12.51
N ASN A 147 -30.76 -2.50 -13.14
CA ASN A 147 -31.67 -2.57 -14.30
C ASN A 147 -31.75 -1.20 -14.97
N LYS A 148 -32.56 -1.06 -16.04
CA LYS A 148 -32.75 0.21 -16.79
C LYS A 148 -33.26 1.38 -15.94
N ASN A 149 -33.77 1.10 -14.74
CA ASN A 149 -34.38 2.09 -13.86
C ASN A 149 -33.62 2.27 -12.53
N ALA A 150 -32.58 1.47 -12.28
CA ALA A 150 -31.84 1.52 -11.01
C ALA A 150 -30.34 1.36 -11.22
N TYR A 151 -29.55 2.29 -10.71
CA TYR A 151 -28.10 2.23 -10.72
C TYR A 151 -27.51 2.79 -9.41
N SER A 152 -26.29 2.39 -9.13
CA SER A 152 -25.48 2.93 -8.05
C SER A 152 -24.10 3.28 -8.58
N ALA A 153 -23.67 4.50 -8.35
CA ALA A 153 -22.32 4.96 -8.65
C ALA A 153 -21.56 5.18 -7.33
N LYS A 154 -20.33 4.69 -7.27
CA LYS A 154 -19.46 4.77 -6.10
C LYS A 154 -18.11 5.30 -6.51
N ILE A 155 -17.58 6.24 -5.74
CA ILE A 155 -16.21 6.75 -5.86
C ILE A 155 -15.56 6.63 -4.48
N ASN A 156 -14.34 6.12 -4.43
CA ASN A 156 -13.59 5.99 -3.20
C ASN A 156 -12.15 6.48 -3.35
N ASN A 157 -11.59 6.93 -2.23
CA ASN A 157 -10.17 7.19 -2.07
C ASN A 157 -9.70 6.47 -0.79
N ILE A 158 -8.65 5.64 -0.91
CA ILE A 158 -8.13 4.82 0.20
C ILE A 158 -6.99 5.48 0.97
N ASN A 159 -6.54 6.67 0.54
CA ASN A 159 -5.45 7.41 1.19
C ASN A 159 -5.67 8.92 1.03
N LEU A 160 -6.75 9.42 1.63
CA LEU A 160 -7.17 10.80 1.51
C LEU A 160 -6.05 11.74 2.00
N LEU A 161 -5.57 12.60 1.10
CA LEU A 161 -4.50 13.56 1.36
C LEU A 161 -3.21 12.94 1.91
N GLY A 162 -2.95 11.66 1.63
CA GLY A 162 -1.75 10.96 2.11
C GLY A 162 -1.78 10.59 3.59
N THR A 163 -2.93 10.66 4.24
CA THR A 163 -3.07 10.41 5.68
C THR A 163 -3.31 8.93 6.04
N GLY A 164 -3.51 8.07 5.05
CA GLY A 164 -3.93 6.67 5.25
C GLY A 164 -5.44 6.51 5.51
N ASN A 165 -6.19 7.61 5.66
CA ASN A 165 -7.64 7.55 5.84
C ASN A 165 -8.35 7.32 4.52
N SER A 166 -9.47 6.61 4.53
CA SER A 166 -10.29 6.37 3.35
C SER A 166 -11.59 7.18 3.38
N VAL A 167 -12.09 7.53 2.21
CA VAL A 167 -13.41 8.12 2.02
C VAL A 167 -14.10 7.45 0.84
N GLN A 168 -15.40 7.27 0.96
CA GLN A 168 -16.25 6.69 -0.08
C GLN A 168 -17.50 7.52 -0.21
N LEU A 169 -17.87 7.85 -1.47
CA LEU A 169 -19.14 8.48 -1.83
C LEU A 169 -19.95 7.52 -2.67
N ILE A 170 -21.22 7.36 -2.34
CA ILE A 170 -22.15 6.49 -3.04
C ILE A 170 -23.36 7.32 -3.45
N GLN A 171 -23.71 7.27 -4.73
CA GLN A 171 -24.94 7.79 -5.28
C GLN A 171 -25.84 6.63 -5.71
N ASN A 172 -27.01 6.54 -5.12
CA ASN A 172 -28.03 5.59 -5.53
C ASN A 172 -29.15 6.31 -6.28
N PHE A 173 -29.62 5.73 -7.35
CA PHE A 173 -30.76 6.21 -8.13
C PHE A 173 -31.69 5.06 -8.45
N GLU A 174 -32.99 5.29 -8.24
CA GLU A 174 -34.06 4.36 -8.62
C GLU A 174 -35.22 5.16 -9.22
N ASN A 175 -35.59 4.84 -10.45
CA ASN A 175 -36.70 5.43 -11.14
C ASN A 175 -37.89 4.45 -11.13
N GLY A 176 -38.84 4.70 -10.28
CA GLY A 176 -40.10 3.95 -10.15
C GLY A 176 -41.32 4.86 -10.18
N ARG A 177 -42.45 4.40 -9.64
CA ARG A 177 -43.65 5.24 -9.48
C ARG A 177 -43.39 6.50 -8.63
N THR A 178 -42.48 6.40 -7.70
CA THR A 178 -41.90 7.49 -6.91
C THR A 178 -40.38 7.41 -7.07
N PRO A 179 -39.74 8.26 -7.89
CA PRO A 179 -38.31 8.28 -8.07
C PRO A 179 -37.63 8.53 -6.75
N LYS A 180 -36.62 7.71 -6.44
CA LYS A 180 -35.79 7.84 -5.23
C LYS A 180 -34.34 8.04 -5.65
N SER A 181 -33.72 9.05 -5.05
CA SER A 181 -32.30 9.32 -5.19
C SER A 181 -31.72 9.54 -3.80
N GLY A 182 -30.59 8.92 -3.51
CA GLY A 182 -29.97 9.04 -2.21
C GLY A 182 -28.46 9.12 -2.32
N TRP A 183 -27.85 9.92 -1.45
CA TRP A 183 -26.42 9.99 -1.26
C TRP A 183 -26.04 9.29 0.02
N GLY A 184 -24.98 8.52 -0.04
CA GLY A 184 -24.33 7.93 1.12
C GLY A 184 -22.84 8.27 1.11
N TYR A 185 -22.25 8.32 2.29
CA TYR A 185 -20.82 8.45 2.44
C TYR A 185 -20.35 7.50 3.54
N ASP A 186 -19.09 7.08 3.42
CA ASP A 186 -18.39 6.30 4.44
C ASP A 186 -16.99 6.89 4.62
N ILE A 187 -16.53 6.92 5.86
CA ILE A 187 -15.20 7.43 6.22
C ILE A 187 -14.50 6.35 7.03
N GLY A 188 -13.45 5.76 6.45
CA GLY A 188 -12.57 4.84 7.14
C GLY A 188 -11.39 5.61 7.74
N LEU A 189 -11.17 5.47 9.05
CA LEU A 189 -10.00 5.98 9.74
C LEU A 189 -9.02 4.83 9.97
N VAL A 190 -7.76 5.01 9.57
CA VAL A 190 -6.67 4.11 9.94
C VAL A 190 -6.07 4.65 11.23
N ILE A 191 -6.32 3.94 12.32
CA ILE A 191 -5.77 4.20 13.65
C ILE A 191 -4.40 3.55 13.77
#